data_c7b5679ff65fb996a7651d157c717bbd
#
_entry.id   c7b5679ff65fb996a7651d157c717bbd
#
_cell.length_a   1.000
_cell.length_b   1.000
_cell.length_c   1.000
_cell.angle_alpha   90.00
_cell.angle_beta   90.00
_cell.angle_gamma   90.00
#
_symmetry.space_group_name_H-M   'P 1'
#
loop_
_entity.id
_entity.type
_entity.pdbx_description
1 polymer ?
#
loop_
_entity_poly.entity_id
_entity_poly.type
_entity_poly.pdbx_seq_one_letter_code
_entity_poly.pdbx_strand_id
1 'polypeptide(L)'
;YRYLFGEYARRCPVQYQAPEFLAGAAAAGSPEAFAERIFSGVWEGSDTTAVNTLARGAKRMQDHIEWLLGTRSLRNLNSARLNELYTAYIKGLREWDAGRAFFPDANLTLRVAYGHVAGYEYADGEYHKPRTTIDGIIAKDNPDIYDYDIPQALRDIHASKEYGRWATRIDGRTTVPVCFLATNHTTGGNSGSPILNARGELVGVNFDRTWRSTMSDVAFDETICRNIAVDIRYVLFVIDRIGGAGYLFGEMDFGKRK
;
A
#
# COMPACT_ATOMS: atom_id res chain seq x y z
N TYR A 1 9.07 24.21 5.75
CA TYR A 1 10.31 23.92 6.50
C TYR A 1 10.59 24.97 7.59
N ARG A 2 10.50 26.28 7.34
CA ARG A 2 10.61 27.33 8.36
C ARG A 2 9.77 26.98 9.60
N TYR A 3 8.49 26.68 9.39
CA TYR A 3 7.57 26.29 10.45
C TYR A 3 8.08 25.07 11.23
N LEU A 4 8.55 24.03 10.54
CA LEU A 4 9.03 22.80 11.17
C LEU A 4 10.29 23.03 12.02
N PHE A 5 11.23 23.84 11.55
CA PHE A 5 12.44 24.17 12.31
C PHE A 5 12.10 25.02 13.54
N GLY A 6 11.18 25.98 13.40
CA GLY A 6 10.67 26.76 14.54
C GLY A 6 9.93 25.90 15.56
N GLU A 7 9.07 24.94 15.11
CA GLU A 7 8.39 24.03 16.01
C GLU A 7 9.37 23.07 16.71
N TYR A 8 10.38 22.56 15.99
CA TYR A 8 11.42 21.72 16.59
C TYR A 8 12.17 22.47 17.68
N ALA A 9 12.61 23.72 17.42
CA ALA A 9 13.30 24.54 18.41
C ALA A 9 12.43 24.85 19.64
N ARG A 10 11.12 25.08 19.46
CA ARG A 10 10.19 25.39 20.55
C ARG A 10 9.76 24.19 21.36
N ARG A 11 9.55 23.03 20.74
CA ARG A 11 8.96 21.86 21.40
C ARG A 11 9.95 20.80 21.84
N CYS A 12 11.13 20.75 21.22
CA CYS A 12 12.17 19.83 21.62
C CYS A 12 13.05 20.52 22.73
N PRO A 13 13.14 19.95 23.93
CA PRO A 13 14.04 20.52 24.97
C PRO A 13 15.48 20.60 24.45
N VAL A 14 16.20 21.65 24.76
CA VAL A 14 17.54 21.98 24.24
C VAL A 14 18.53 20.82 24.37
N GLN A 15 18.45 20.06 25.45
CA GLN A 15 19.33 18.93 25.72
C GLN A 15 19.13 17.76 24.72
N TYR A 16 18.00 17.74 23.98
CA TYR A 16 17.68 16.74 22.96
C TYR A 16 17.77 17.29 21.53
N GLN A 17 18.07 18.60 21.40
CA GLN A 17 18.29 19.19 20.09
C GLN A 17 19.67 18.82 19.57
N ALA A 18 19.76 18.54 18.25
CA ALA A 18 21.02 18.19 17.59
C ALA A 18 22.03 19.37 17.72
N PRO A 19 23.29 19.13 18.13
CA PRO A 19 24.31 20.17 18.26
C PRO A 19 24.49 20.99 16.97
N GLU A 20 24.42 20.35 15.83
CA GLU A 20 24.54 20.97 14.50
C GLU A 20 23.35 21.89 14.19
N PHE A 21 22.15 21.53 14.64
CA PHE A 21 20.97 22.39 14.53
C PHE A 21 21.13 23.64 15.41
N LEU A 22 21.56 23.47 16.65
CA LEU A 22 21.79 24.58 17.58
C LEU A 22 22.86 25.56 17.05
N ALA A 23 23.98 25.03 16.55
CA ALA A 23 25.04 25.82 15.96
C ALA A 23 24.58 26.55 14.69
N GLY A 24 23.85 25.84 13.81
CA GLY A 24 23.30 26.41 12.57
C GLY A 24 22.26 27.49 12.80
N ALA A 25 21.35 27.30 13.73
CA ALA A 25 20.32 28.27 14.12
C ALA A 25 20.95 29.51 14.76
N ALA A 26 21.95 29.36 15.65
CA ALA A 26 22.71 30.46 16.25
C ALA A 26 23.47 31.27 15.17
N ALA A 27 24.15 30.60 14.24
CA ALA A 27 24.88 31.26 13.16
C ALA A 27 23.98 31.96 12.14
N ALA A 28 22.74 31.52 11.99
CA ALA A 28 21.76 32.13 11.10
C ALA A 28 20.89 33.20 11.79
N GLY A 29 20.95 33.29 13.11
CA GLY A 29 20.16 34.22 13.91
C GLY A 29 18.79 33.71 14.34
N SER A 30 18.26 32.66 13.67
CA SER A 30 17.03 31.97 14.09
C SER A 30 16.92 30.59 13.42
N PRO A 31 16.09 29.67 13.97
CA PRO A 31 15.77 28.38 13.33
C PRO A 31 15.17 28.56 11.94
N GLU A 32 14.30 29.54 11.76
CA GLU A 32 13.64 29.84 10.50
C GLU A 32 14.63 30.35 9.44
N ALA A 33 15.54 31.25 9.82
CA ALA A 33 16.60 31.76 8.94
C ALA A 33 17.62 30.67 8.59
N PHE A 34 17.89 29.77 9.52
CA PHE A 34 18.72 28.59 9.24
C PHE A 34 18.05 27.65 8.22
N ALA A 35 16.74 27.39 8.35
CA ALA A 35 15.98 26.64 7.37
C ALA A 35 16.06 27.32 5.99
N GLU A 36 15.87 28.62 5.89
CA GLU A 36 15.99 29.35 4.62
C GLU A 36 17.36 29.16 3.98
N ARG A 37 18.43 29.34 4.75
CA ARG A 37 19.78 29.17 4.22
C ARG A 37 20.08 27.79 3.69
N ILE A 38 19.51 26.73 4.31
CA ILE A 38 19.64 25.36 3.85
C ILE A 38 18.86 25.14 2.56
N PHE A 39 17.64 25.68 2.48
CA PHE A 39 16.71 25.40 1.42
C PHE A 39 16.82 26.34 0.21
N SER A 40 17.39 27.55 0.35
CA SER A 40 17.63 28.48 -0.75
C SER A 40 18.57 27.90 -1.81
N GLY A 41 19.54 27.09 -1.44
CA GLY A 41 20.44 26.40 -2.38
C GLY A 41 19.82 25.21 -3.10
N VAL A 42 18.57 24.84 -2.80
CA VAL A 42 17.89 23.68 -3.43
C VAL A 42 17.10 24.09 -4.67
N TRP A 43 16.75 25.38 -4.83
CA TRP A 43 15.86 25.90 -5.88
C TRP A 43 16.56 26.68 -6.99
N GLU A 44 17.88 26.87 -6.94
CA GLU A 44 18.63 27.52 -8.01
C GLU A 44 18.96 26.50 -9.12
N GLY A 45 18.01 26.28 -10.03
CA GLY A 45 18.24 25.47 -11.21
C GLY A 45 17.00 25.36 -12.10
N SER A 46 16.92 26.25 -13.07
CA SER A 46 15.93 26.23 -14.15
C SER A 46 16.34 25.26 -15.27
N ASP A 47 16.44 23.96 -15.00
CA ASP A 47 16.71 22.99 -16.06
C ASP A 47 15.61 21.94 -16.16
N THR A 48 15.22 21.66 -17.41
CA THR A 48 14.08 20.83 -17.81
C THR A 48 14.22 19.31 -17.54
N THR A 49 15.26 18.88 -16.88
CA THR A 49 15.36 17.57 -16.22
C THR A 49 14.71 17.58 -14.83
N ALA A 50 13.65 18.36 -14.70
CA ALA A 50 13.04 18.80 -13.44
C ALA A 50 12.69 17.66 -12.46
N VAL A 51 12.20 16.52 -12.93
CA VAL A 51 11.76 15.42 -12.05
C VAL A 51 12.94 14.74 -11.34
N ASN A 52 14.05 14.48 -12.05
CA ASN A 52 15.25 13.88 -11.48
C ASN A 52 16.03 14.86 -10.59
N THR A 53 15.94 16.15 -10.87
CA THR A 53 16.57 17.19 -10.07
C THR A 53 15.77 17.44 -8.79
N LEU A 54 14.44 17.45 -8.85
CA LEU A 54 13.56 17.52 -7.69
C LEU A 54 13.71 16.29 -6.76
N ALA A 55 13.76 15.09 -7.31
CA ALA A 55 13.94 13.87 -6.52
C ALA A 55 15.32 13.83 -5.84
N ARG A 56 16.38 14.26 -6.54
CA ARG A 56 17.73 14.38 -5.96
C ARG A 56 17.81 15.50 -4.93
N GLY A 57 17.15 16.63 -5.17
CA GLY A 57 17.04 17.73 -4.21
C GLY A 57 16.29 17.31 -2.97
N ALA A 58 15.15 16.64 -3.08
CA ALA A 58 14.36 16.12 -1.98
C ALA A 58 15.15 15.08 -1.15
N LYS A 59 15.88 14.19 -1.81
CA LYS A 59 16.72 13.22 -1.11
C LYS A 59 17.89 13.86 -0.36
N ARG A 60 18.59 14.81 -0.99
CA ARG A 60 19.66 15.58 -0.31
C ARG A 60 19.14 16.33 0.90
N MET A 61 17.95 16.91 0.77
CA MET A 61 17.26 17.63 1.85
C MET A 61 16.90 16.68 2.99
N GLN A 62 16.36 15.51 2.69
CA GLN A 62 16.05 14.48 3.68
C GLN A 62 17.32 14.01 4.41
N ASP A 63 18.37 13.66 3.65
CA ASP A 63 19.66 13.21 4.21
C ASP A 63 20.27 14.31 5.11
N HIS A 64 20.15 15.58 4.71
CA HIS A 64 20.66 16.72 5.49
C HIS A 64 19.85 16.97 6.76
N ILE A 65 18.54 16.88 6.72
CA ILE A 65 17.66 16.97 7.89
C ILE A 65 17.95 15.81 8.85
N GLU A 66 18.07 14.59 8.34
CA GLU A 66 18.40 13.43 9.16
C GLU A 66 19.77 13.57 9.84
N TRP A 67 20.74 14.15 9.13
CA TRP A 67 22.05 14.45 9.69
C TRP A 67 21.97 15.57 10.77
N LEU A 68 21.31 16.70 10.47
CA LEU A 68 21.15 17.82 11.40
C LEU A 68 20.42 17.45 12.68
N LEU A 69 19.40 16.61 12.58
CA LEU A 69 18.61 16.17 13.73
C LEU A 69 19.26 14.98 14.46
N GLY A 70 20.40 14.49 13.97
CA GLY A 70 21.05 13.29 14.52
C GLY A 70 20.21 12.02 14.41
N THR A 71 19.08 12.06 13.69
CA THR A 71 18.10 10.98 13.65
C THR A 71 18.65 9.72 12.98
N ARG A 72 19.61 9.86 12.07
CA ARG A 72 20.22 8.71 11.37
C ARG A 72 21.03 7.83 12.33
N SER A 73 21.85 8.45 13.18
CA SER A 73 22.63 7.71 14.20
C SER A 73 21.74 7.11 15.28
N LEU A 74 20.74 7.87 15.77
CA LEU A 74 19.78 7.41 16.75
C LEU A 74 18.90 6.28 16.20
N ARG A 75 18.49 6.35 14.93
CA ARG A 75 17.71 5.30 14.26
C ARG A 75 18.51 4.00 14.17
N ASN A 76 19.78 4.06 13.77
CA ASN A 76 20.61 2.86 13.65
C ASN A 76 20.91 2.22 15.01
N LEU A 77 21.23 3.02 16.03
CA LEU A 77 21.45 2.54 17.40
C LEU A 77 20.18 1.94 17.99
N ASN A 78 19.05 2.63 17.81
CA ASN A 78 17.76 2.16 18.31
C ASN A 78 17.23 0.95 17.53
N SER A 79 17.53 0.84 16.23
CA SER A 79 17.07 -0.30 15.41
C SER A 79 17.66 -1.62 15.89
N ALA A 80 18.96 -1.67 16.20
CA ALA A 80 19.58 -2.90 16.73
C ALA A 80 18.95 -3.29 18.07
N ARG A 81 18.81 -2.33 19.00
CA ARG A 81 18.21 -2.57 20.30
C ARG A 81 16.73 -2.92 20.21
N LEU A 82 15.97 -2.28 19.32
CA LEU A 82 14.56 -2.62 19.07
C LEU A 82 14.44 -4.05 18.52
N ASN A 83 15.29 -4.45 17.58
CA ASN A 83 15.27 -5.81 17.03
C ASN A 83 15.56 -6.87 18.11
N GLU A 84 16.50 -6.61 19.00
CA GLU A 84 16.76 -7.49 20.16
C GLU A 84 15.51 -7.60 21.07
N LEU A 85 14.90 -6.45 21.39
CA LEU A 85 13.71 -6.39 22.25
C LEU A 85 12.51 -7.07 21.58
N TYR A 86 12.28 -6.84 20.28
CA TYR A 86 11.23 -7.52 19.53
C TYR A 86 11.47 -9.04 19.46
N THR A 87 12.70 -9.46 19.27
CA THR A 87 13.04 -10.89 19.27
C THR A 87 12.71 -11.53 20.62
N ALA A 88 13.12 -10.88 21.71
CA ALA A 88 12.81 -11.34 23.05
C ALA A 88 11.30 -11.34 23.34
N TYR A 89 10.61 -10.28 22.91
CA TYR A 89 9.15 -10.16 23.07
C TYR A 89 8.38 -11.25 22.32
N ILE A 90 8.70 -11.46 21.05
CA ILE A 90 8.05 -12.52 20.25
C ILE A 90 8.35 -13.90 20.82
N LYS A 91 9.58 -14.14 21.31
CA LYS A 91 9.93 -15.38 21.99
C LYS A 91 9.06 -15.59 23.22
N GLY A 92 8.94 -14.57 24.07
CA GLY A 92 8.07 -14.62 25.25
C GLY A 92 6.60 -14.87 24.91
N LEU A 93 6.07 -14.21 23.88
CA LEU A 93 4.70 -14.45 23.42
C LEU A 93 4.48 -15.89 22.95
N ARG A 94 5.43 -16.47 22.23
CA ARG A 94 5.35 -17.86 21.75
C ARG A 94 5.42 -18.88 22.88
N GLU A 95 6.13 -18.58 23.96
CA GLU A 95 6.19 -19.41 25.16
C GLU A 95 4.90 -19.26 25.98
N TRP A 96 4.36 -18.05 26.05
CA TRP A 96 3.13 -17.75 26.81
C TRP A 96 1.87 -18.30 26.15
N ASP A 97 1.78 -18.18 24.82
CA ASP A 97 0.61 -18.62 24.04
C ASP A 97 1.07 -19.49 22.85
N ALA A 98 1.41 -20.73 23.15
CA ALA A 98 1.90 -21.68 22.15
C ALA A 98 0.88 -22.06 21.08
N GLY A 99 -0.41 -21.80 21.30
CA GLY A 99 -1.48 -22.05 20.34
C GLY A 99 -1.73 -20.91 19.37
N ARG A 100 -1.15 -19.73 19.61
CA ARG A 100 -1.34 -18.54 18.79
C ARG A 100 -0.61 -18.66 17.47
N ALA A 101 -1.31 -18.34 16.38
CA ALA A 101 -0.67 -18.16 15.08
C ALA A 101 0.09 -16.83 15.02
N PHE A 102 1.34 -16.87 14.56
CA PHE A 102 2.17 -15.69 14.35
C PHE A 102 2.41 -15.50 12.86
N PHE A 103 2.12 -14.32 12.37
CA PHE A 103 2.26 -13.96 10.97
C PHE A 103 3.43 -12.97 10.82
N PRO A 104 4.48 -13.28 10.04
CA PRO A 104 5.59 -12.36 9.82
C PRO A 104 5.21 -11.26 8.85
N ASP A 105 5.74 -10.05 9.08
CA ASP A 105 5.67 -8.96 8.12
C ASP A 105 6.44 -9.27 6.83
N ALA A 106 6.06 -8.61 5.74
CA ALA A 106 6.76 -8.71 4.46
C ALA A 106 8.16 -8.08 4.58
N ASN A 107 9.19 -8.83 4.23
CA ASN A 107 10.60 -8.44 4.35
C ASN A 107 11.44 -8.78 3.11
N LEU A 108 10.80 -8.85 1.93
CA LEU A 108 11.43 -9.20 0.64
C LEU A 108 11.96 -10.64 0.56
N THR A 109 11.56 -11.53 1.47
CA THR A 109 11.81 -12.97 1.35
C THR A 109 10.56 -13.69 0.87
N LEU A 110 10.73 -14.87 0.24
CA LEU A 110 9.61 -15.70 -0.15
C LEU A 110 8.86 -16.22 1.08
N ARG A 111 7.57 -15.93 1.13
CA ARG A 111 6.65 -16.38 2.18
C ARG A 111 5.32 -16.79 1.57
N VAL A 112 4.68 -17.75 2.18
CA VAL A 112 3.35 -18.21 1.76
C VAL A 112 2.34 -17.82 2.83
N ALA A 113 1.39 -16.95 2.47
CA ALA A 113 0.17 -16.75 3.23
C ALA A 113 -0.96 -17.54 2.56
N TYR A 114 -1.82 -18.18 3.34
CA TYR A 114 -2.93 -18.96 2.82
C TYR A 114 -4.24 -18.60 3.51
N GLY A 115 -5.35 -18.90 2.85
CA GLY A 115 -6.68 -18.58 3.34
C GLY A 115 -7.75 -18.98 2.34
N HIS A 116 -8.95 -18.46 2.54
CA HIS A 116 -10.11 -18.75 1.72
C HIS A 116 -10.76 -17.45 1.25
N VAL A 117 -11.37 -17.47 0.07
CA VAL A 117 -12.21 -16.36 -0.40
C VAL A 117 -13.45 -16.30 0.50
N ALA A 118 -13.59 -15.24 1.27
CA ALA A 118 -14.67 -15.06 2.22
C ALA A 118 -15.02 -13.58 2.40
N GLY A 119 -16.32 -13.31 2.54
CA GLY A 119 -16.81 -12.06 3.09
C GLY A 119 -16.68 -12.03 4.62
N TYR A 120 -17.29 -11.05 5.24
CA TYR A 120 -17.38 -10.95 6.70
C TYR A 120 -18.58 -10.12 7.11
N GLU A 121 -19.09 -10.42 8.29
CA GLU A 121 -20.05 -9.58 9.00
C GLU A 121 -19.27 -8.73 9.99
N TYR A 122 -19.44 -7.40 9.90
CA TYR A 122 -18.72 -6.49 10.79
C TYR A 122 -19.57 -6.11 12.00
N ALA A 123 -20.85 -5.89 11.76
CA ALA A 123 -21.83 -5.53 12.78
C ALA A 123 -23.21 -6.01 12.33
N ASP A 124 -24.19 -5.94 13.23
CA ASP A 124 -25.58 -6.23 12.89
C ASP A 124 -26.03 -5.37 11.69
N GLY A 125 -26.46 -6.05 10.64
CA GLY A 125 -26.89 -5.39 9.38
C GLY A 125 -25.75 -4.93 8.45
N GLU A 126 -24.47 -5.12 8.77
CA GLU A 126 -23.31 -4.78 7.93
C GLU A 126 -22.55 -6.03 7.49
N TYR A 127 -22.84 -6.51 6.27
CA TYR A 127 -22.15 -7.64 5.65
C TYR A 127 -21.36 -7.22 4.40
N HIS A 128 -20.07 -7.52 4.39
CA HIS A 128 -19.19 -7.31 3.24
C HIS A 128 -19.11 -8.59 2.40
N LYS A 129 -19.60 -8.50 1.16
CA LYS A 129 -19.56 -9.61 0.21
C LYS A 129 -18.12 -9.97 -0.15
N PRO A 130 -17.84 -11.25 -0.45
CA PRO A 130 -16.50 -11.69 -0.80
C PRO A 130 -16.02 -11.22 -2.18
N ARG A 131 -16.89 -10.64 -3.01
CA ARG A 131 -16.54 -10.18 -4.36
C ARG A 131 -17.22 -8.88 -4.70
N THR A 132 -16.50 -8.04 -5.45
CA THR A 132 -17.04 -6.87 -6.13
C THR A 132 -17.08 -7.10 -7.64
N THR A 133 -17.83 -6.29 -8.35
CA THR A 133 -18.06 -6.44 -9.78
C THR A 133 -17.93 -5.09 -10.49
N ILE A 134 -17.88 -5.13 -11.81
CA ILE A 134 -17.86 -3.94 -12.66
C ILE A 134 -19.06 -3.01 -12.38
N ASP A 135 -20.21 -3.57 -11.94
CA ASP A 135 -21.37 -2.78 -11.56
C ASP A 135 -21.07 -1.79 -10.42
N GLY A 136 -20.18 -2.20 -9.48
CA GLY A 136 -19.73 -1.33 -8.39
C GLY A 136 -18.76 -0.23 -8.84
N ILE A 137 -17.99 -0.45 -9.91
CA ILE A 137 -17.16 0.60 -10.52
C ILE A 137 -18.07 1.64 -11.17
N ILE A 138 -19.03 1.20 -11.99
CA ILE A 138 -20.00 2.08 -12.66
C ILE A 138 -20.83 2.89 -11.66
N ALA A 139 -21.23 2.28 -10.54
CA ALA A 139 -22.00 2.97 -9.51
C ALA A 139 -21.24 4.10 -8.81
N LYS A 140 -19.92 4.11 -8.90
CA LYS A 140 -19.03 5.13 -8.33
C LYS A 140 -18.52 6.12 -9.38
N ASP A 141 -18.86 5.93 -10.64
CA ASP A 141 -18.40 6.80 -11.74
C ASP A 141 -18.75 8.25 -11.49
N ASN A 142 -17.76 9.11 -11.48
CA ASN A 142 -17.90 10.53 -11.31
C ASN A 142 -16.80 11.29 -12.06
N PRO A 143 -17.08 11.83 -13.25
CA PRO A 143 -16.10 12.54 -14.07
C PRO A 143 -15.51 13.80 -13.40
N ASP A 144 -16.16 14.35 -12.38
CA ASP A 144 -15.68 15.52 -11.65
C ASP A 144 -14.57 15.18 -10.64
N ILE A 145 -14.36 13.89 -10.36
CA ILE A 145 -13.36 13.40 -9.41
C ILE A 145 -12.41 12.46 -10.14
N TYR A 146 -11.15 12.87 -10.29
CA TYR A 146 -10.11 12.13 -11.02
C TYR A 146 -10.05 10.63 -10.67
N ASP A 147 -10.13 10.27 -9.40
CA ASP A 147 -10.06 8.87 -8.95
C ASP A 147 -11.31 8.04 -9.29
N TYR A 148 -12.40 8.69 -9.70
CA TYR A 148 -13.68 8.06 -10.05
C TYR A 148 -14.09 8.29 -11.50
N ASP A 149 -13.28 9.01 -12.29
CA ASP A 149 -13.50 9.15 -13.73
C ASP A 149 -13.04 7.89 -14.46
N ILE A 150 -13.98 7.06 -14.86
CA ILE A 150 -13.68 5.80 -15.55
C ILE A 150 -13.57 6.00 -17.07
N PRO A 151 -12.80 5.14 -17.79
CA PRO A 151 -12.71 5.21 -19.23
C PRO A 151 -14.07 5.04 -19.93
N GLN A 152 -14.35 5.85 -20.98
CA GLN A 152 -15.59 5.75 -21.75
C GLN A 152 -15.83 4.34 -22.29
N ALA A 153 -14.78 3.66 -22.75
CA ALA A 153 -14.87 2.28 -23.22
C ALA A 153 -15.47 1.33 -22.15
N LEU A 154 -15.19 1.57 -20.86
CA LEU A 154 -15.76 0.77 -19.78
C LEU A 154 -17.26 1.04 -19.60
N ARG A 155 -17.69 2.32 -19.74
CA ARG A 155 -19.11 2.72 -19.71
C ARG A 155 -19.86 2.04 -20.84
N ASP A 156 -19.32 2.06 -22.07
CA ASP A 156 -19.93 1.51 -23.26
C ASP A 156 -20.07 -0.02 -23.18
N ILE A 157 -19.01 -0.71 -22.76
CA ILE A 157 -19.03 -2.16 -22.56
C ILE A 157 -20.02 -2.55 -21.45
N HIS A 158 -20.09 -1.77 -20.38
CA HIS A 158 -21.08 -2.05 -19.33
C HIS A 158 -22.50 -1.84 -19.79
N ALA A 159 -22.78 -0.80 -20.59
CA ALA A 159 -24.11 -0.54 -21.16
C ALA A 159 -24.55 -1.63 -22.12
N SER A 160 -23.65 -2.10 -23.01
CA SER A 160 -23.95 -3.18 -23.98
C SER A 160 -23.95 -4.58 -23.36
N LYS A 161 -23.34 -4.76 -22.17
CA LYS A 161 -23.10 -6.06 -21.52
C LYS A 161 -22.23 -7.01 -22.34
N GLU A 162 -21.45 -6.50 -23.29
CA GLU A 162 -20.58 -7.28 -24.16
C GLU A 162 -19.24 -7.65 -23.48
N TYR A 163 -19.30 -8.33 -22.37
CA TYR A 163 -18.14 -8.73 -21.58
C TYR A 163 -17.31 -9.86 -22.23
N GLY A 164 -17.82 -10.50 -23.29
CA GLY A 164 -17.14 -11.58 -23.98
C GLY A 164 -16.85 -12.78 -23.07
N ARG A 165 -15.69 -13.39 -23.24
CA ARG A 165 -15.26 -14.57 -22.46
C ARG A 165 -15.06 -14.30 -20.96
N TRP A 166 -15.01 -13.02 -20.55
CA TRP A 166 -14.80 -12.60 -19.18
C TRP A 166 -16.08 -12.53 -18.36
N ALA A 167 -17.23 -12.64 -19.01
CA ALA A 167 -18.54 -12.69 -18.36
C ALA A 167 -18.61 -13.81 -17.32
N THR A 168 -19.11 -13.49 -16.15
CA THR A 168 -19.31 -14.42 -15.04
C THR A 168 -20.69 -14.17 -14.42
N ARG A 169 -21.34 -15.23 -13.94
CA ARG A 169 -22.59 -15.07 -13.21
C ARG A 169 -22.31 -14.95 -11.71
N ILE A 170 -22.63 -13.80 -11.12
CA ILE A 170 -22.48 -13.50 -9.70
C ILE A 170 -23.83 -12.96 -9.19
N ASP A 171 -24.34 -13.52 -8.12
CA ASP A 171 -25.63 -13.13 -7.51
C ASP A 171 -26.78 -13.07 -8.55
N GLY A 172 -26.79 -14.01 -9.48
CA GLY A 172 -27.80 -14.09 -10.54
C GLY A 172 -27.63 -13.12 -11.72
N ARG A 173 -26.61 -12.24 -11.68
CA ARG A 173 -26.32 -11.25 -12.74
C ARG A 173 -25.12 -11.66 -13.56
N THR A 174 -25.16 -11.39 -14.87
CA THR A 174 -24.00 -11.50 -15.74
C THR A 174 -23.17 -10.24 -15.62
N THR A 175 -21.93 -10.38 -15.15
CA THR A 175 -21.04 -9.27 -14.84
C THR A 175 -19.57 -9.70 -14.97
N VAL A 176 -18.63 -8.81 -14.74
CA VAL A 176 -17.19 -9.10 -14.60
C VAL A 176 -16.79 -8.91 -13.14
N PRO A 177 -16.20 -9.93 -12.48
CA PRO A 177 -15.66 -9.77 -11.13
C PRO A 177 -14.47 -8.83 -11.17
N VAL A 178 -14.35 -7.94 -10.18
CA VAL A 178 -13.27 -6.94 -10.09
C VAL A 178 -12.28 -7.27 -8.99
N CYS A 179 -12.76 -7.44 -7.77
CA CYS A 179 -11.94 -7.79 -6.62
C CYS A 179 -12.58 -8.91 -5.82
N PHE A 180 -11.76 -9.59 -5.04
CA PHE A 180 -12.25 -10.51 -4.02
C PHE A 180 -11.52 -10.30 -2.68
N LEU A 181 -12.20 -10.70 -1.62
CA LEU A 181 -11.70 -10.72 -0.26
C LEU A 181 -11.26 -12.13 0.10
N ALA A 182 -10.17 -12.25 0.84
CA ALA A 182 -9.73 -13.53 1.38
C ALA A 182 -9.21 -13.38 2.82
N THR A 183 -9.15 -14.50 3.53
CA THR A 183 -8.74 -14.54 4.94
C THR A 183 -7.23 -14.56 5.16
N ASN A 184 -6.45 -14.43 4.09
CA ASN A 184 -4.99 -14.37 4.17
C ASN A 184 -4.56 -13.19 5.04
N HIS A 185 -3.62 -13.43 5.96
CA HIS A 185 -2.93 -12.35 6.64
C HIS A 185 -1.93 -11.70 5.69
N THR A 186 -2.08 -10.40 5.44
CA THR A 186 -1.18 -9.60 4.60
C THR A 186 -0.85 -8.29 5.30
N THR A 187 0.37 -7.79 5.05
CA THR A 187 0.87 -6.53 5.59
C THR A 187 1.47 -5.67 4.48
N GLY A 188 1.97 -4.49 4.81
CA GLY A 188 2.76 -3.69 3.86
C GLY A 188 3.91 -4.51 3.28
N GLY A 189 4.10 -4.44 1.94
CA GLY A 189 5.06 -5.25 1.20
C GLY A 189 4.45 -6.46 0.47
N ASN A 190 3.21 -6.85 0.78
CA ASN A 190 2.49 -7.90 0.03
C ASN A 190 1.85 -7.37 -1.26
N SER A 191 1.80 -6.05 -1.47
CA SER A 191 1.23 -5.45 -2.67
C SER A 191 1.94 -5.93 -3.93
N GLY A 192 1.15 -6.36 -4.95
CA GLY A 192 1.65 -6.95 -6.19
C GLY A 192 1.94 -8.46 -6.11
N SER A 193 1.77 -9.09 -4.95
CA SER A 193 1.99 -10.54 -4.80
C SER A 193 0.92 -11.34 -5.54
N PRO A 194 1.31 -12.41 -6.27
CA PRO A 194 0.37 -13.29 -6.94
C PRO A 194 -0.46 -14.10 -5.94
N ILE A 195 -1.73 -14.28 -6.23
CA ILE A 195 -2.60 -15.21 -5.50
C ILE A 195 -2.86 -16.41 -6.40
N LEU A 196 -2.51 -17.57 -5.88
CA LEU A 196 -2.63 -18.83 -6.59
C LEU A 196 -3.75 -19.68 -5.95
N ASN A 197 -4.43 -20.47 -6.77
CA ASN A 197 -5.31 -21.50 -6.25
C ASN A 197 -4.52 -22.79 -5.90
N ALA A 198 -5.22 -23.81 -5.42
CA ALA A 198 -4.60 -25.08 -5.02
C ALA A 198 -3.90 -25.84 -6.18
N ARG A 199 -4.13 -25.44 -7.43
CA ARG A 199 -3.47 -26.01 -8.61
C ARG A 199 -2.26 -25.19 -9.07
N GLY A 200 -1.93 -24.10 -8.36
CA GLY A 200 -0.86 -23.16 -8.76
C GLY A 200 -1.26 -22.19 -9.87
N GLU A 201 -2.54 -22.12 -10.24
CA GLU A 201 -3.03 -21.17 -11.24
C GLU A 201 -3.20 -19.78 -10.63
N LEU A 202 -2.75 -18.73 -11.33
CA LEU A 202 -2.93 -17.34 -10.93
C LEU A 202 -4.41 -16.97 -10.98
N VAL A 203 -4.97 -16.57 -9.84
CA VAL A 203 -6.38 -16.19 -9.70
C VAL A 203 -6.57 -14.73 -9.31
N GLY A 204 -5.52 -14.06 -8.88
CA GLY A 204 -5.58 -12.65 -8.52
C GLY A 204 -4.22 -12.08 -8.15
N VAL A 205 -4.21 -10.79 -7.90
CA VAL A 205 -3.04 -10.05 -7.41
C VAL A 205 -3.45 -9.30 -6.16
N ASN A 206 -2.73 -9.55 -5.05
CA ASN A 206 -2.96 -8.82 -3.80
C ASN A 206 -2.56 -7.37 -3.94
N PHE A 207 -3.37 -6.44 -3.44
CA PHE A 207 -3.01 -5.02 -3.47
C PHE A 207 -3.32 -4.26 -2.19
N ASP A 208 -4.29 -4.71 -1.39
CA ASP A 208 -4.71 -3.99 -0.20
C ASP A 208 -5.36 -4.94 0.83
N ARG A 209 -5.89 -4.36 1.88
CA ARG A 209 -6.76 -4.99 2.87
C ARG A 209 -7.98 -4.09 3.15
N THR A 210 -9.04 -4.68 3.68
CA THR A 210 -10.25 -3.91 3.99
C THR A 210 -9.94 -2.85 5.05
N TRP A 211 -10.68 -1.75 5.03
CA TRP A 211 -10.51 -0.68 6.02
C TRP A 211 -10.59 -1.19 7.47
N ARG A 212 -11.50 -2.12 7.72
CA ARG A 212 -11.67 -2.74 9.04
C ARG A 212 -10.46 -3.60 9.46
N SER A 213 -9.62 -3.98 8.51
CA SER A 213 -8.42 -4.79 8.74
C SER A 213 -7.17 -3.96 9.02
N THR A 214 -7.24 -2.63 9.04
CA THR A 214 -6.05 -1.78 9.30
C THR A 214 -5.40 -2.07 10.64
N MET A 215 -6.16 -2.50 11.63
CA MET A 215 -5.66 -2.91 12.93
C MET A 215 -4.82 -4.20 12.90
N SER A 216 -4.86 -4.96 11.81
CA SER A 216 -4.21 -6.27 11.71
C SER A 216 -2.69 -6.23 11.84
N ASP A 217 -2.06 -5.04 11.71
CA ASP A 217 -0.64 -4.84 11.99
C ASP A 217 -0.32 -4.98 13.49
N VAL A 218 -1.31 -4.77 14.36
CA VAL A 218 -1.17 -4.89 15.82
C VAL A 218 -1.84 -6.16 16.32
N ALA A 219 -3.07 -6.43 15.86
CA ALA A 219 -3.86 -7.59 16.26
C ALA A 219 -4.67 -8.10 15.07
N PHE A 220 -4.38 -9.32 14.63
CA PHE A 220 -5.12 -9.98 13.56
C PHE A 220 -6.37 -10.66 14.13
N ASP A 221 -7.54 -10.28 13.62
CA ASP A 221 -8.83 -10.88 13.92
C ASP A 221 -9.34 -11.64 12.70
N GLU A 222 -9.36 -12.96 12.78
CA GLU A 222 -9.77 -13.85 11.69
C GLU A 222 -11.23 -13.64 11.26
N THR A 223 -12.07 -13.08 12.12
CA THR A 223 -13.50 -12.88 11.83
C THR A 223 -13.72 -11.72 10.86
N ILE A 224 -12.94 -10.65 10.95
CA ILE A 224 -13.13 -9.42 10.19
C ILE A 224 -11.96 -9.03 9.27
N CYS A 225 -10.74 -9.50 9.58
CA CYS A 225 -9.57 -9.15 8.75
C CYS A 225 -9.63 -9.85 7.39
N ARG A 226 -9.55 -9.07 6.33
CA ARG A 226 -9.52 -9.56 4.94
C ARG A 226 -8.52 -8.78 4.11
N ASN A 227 -7.73 -9.49 3.32
CA ASN A 227 -6.98 -8.87 2.25
C ASN A 227 -7.90 -8.62 1.05
N ILE A 228 -7.49 -7.71 0.18
CA ILE A 228 -8.17 -7.41 -1.07
C ILE A 228 -7.24 -7.77 -2.23
N ALA A 229 -7.78 -8.53 -3.18
CA ALA A 229 -7.08 -8.88 -4.41
C ALA A 229 -7.90 -8.47 -5.62
N VAL A 230 -7.22 -7.95 -6.66
CA VAL A 230 -7.84 -7.81 -7.97
C VAL A 230 -8.03 -9.21 -8.57
N ASP A 231 -9.21 -9.49 -9.09
CA ASP A 231 -9.50 -10.75 -9.77
C ASP A 231 -8.77 -10.78 -11.13
N ILE A 232 -8.06 -11.87 -11.41
CA ILE A 232 -7.26 -11.97 -12.65
C ILE A 232 -8.14 -11.81 -13.90
N ARG A 233 -9.42 -12.19 -13.83
CA ARG A 233 -10.36 -12.02 -14.95
C ARG A 233 -10.62 -10.56 -15.28
N TYR A 234 -10.61 -9.67 -14.26
CA TYR A 234 -10.69 -8.23 -14.50
C TYR A 234 -9.45 -7.69 -15.16
N VAL A 235 -8.27 -8.11 -14.71
CA VAL A 235 -6.99 -7.71 -15.33
C VAL A 235 -7.00 -8.10 -16.83
N LEU A 236 -7.35 -9.34 -17.12
CA LEU A 236 -7.39 -9.84 -18.49
C LEU A 236 -8.51 -9.18 -19.31
N PHE A 237 -9.65 -8.88 -18.71
CA PHE A 237 -10.73 -8.11 -19.35
C PHE A 237 -10.25 -6.70 -19.74
N VAL A 238 -9.52 -6.02 -18.88
CA VAL A 238 -8.96 -4.67 -19.18
C VAL A 238 -7.94 -4.76 -20.31
N ILE A 239 -7.04 -5.73 -20.28
CA ILE A 239 -6.05 -5.96 -21.36
C ILE A 239 -6.74 -6.20 -22.69
N ASP A 240 -7.76 -7.05 -22.71
CA ASP A 240 -8.49 -7.44 -23.92
C ASP A 240 -9.39 -6.31 -24.46
N ARG A 241 -10.34 -5.87 -23.62
CA ARG A 241 -11.50 -5.09 -24.08
C ARG A 241 -11.26 -3.57 -24.03
N ILE A 242 -10.37 -3.11 -23.15
CA ILE A 242 -10.05 -1.71 -23.03
C ILE A 242 -8.71 -1.40 -23.68
N GLY A 243 -7.68 -2.21 -23.40
CA GLY A 243 -6.34 -2.05 -23.95
C GLY A 243 -6.13 -2.54 -25.37
N GLY A 244 -7.07 -3.33 -25.92
CA GLY A 244 -6.94 -3.91 -27.26
C GLY A 244 -5.74 -4.87 -27.43
N ALA A 245 -5.17 -5.36 -26.32
CA ALA A 245 -3.95 -6.16 -26.30
C ALA A 245 -4.22 -7.66 -26.09
N GLY A 246 -5.37 -8.16 -26.54
CA GLY A 246 -5.75 -9.57 -26.47
C GLY A 246 -4.78 -10.53 -27.19
N TYR A 247 -3.92 -10.03 -28.07
CA TYR A 247 -2.87 -10.80 -28.72
C TYR A 247 -1.86 -11.39 -27.74
N LEU A 248 -1.66 -10.76 -26.57
CA LEU A 248 -0.78 -11.26 -25.50
C LEU A 248 -1.24 -12.61 -24.94
N PHE A 249 -2.52 -12.95 -25.10
CA PHE A 249 -3.06 -14.21 -24.59
C PHE A 249 -2.53 -15.44 -25.33
N GLY A 250 -1.95 -15.25 -26.53
CA GLY A 250 -1.24 -16.32 -27.22
C GLY A 250 0.03 -16.80 -26.52
N GLU A 251 0.56 -15.98 -25.60
CA GLU A 251 1.75 -16.27 -24.80
C GLU A 251 1.41 -16.77 -23.38
N MET A 252 0.11 -16.88 -23.06
CA MET A 252 -0.37 -17.27 -21.74
C MET A 252 -1.01 -18.67 -21.74
N ASP A 253 -0.70 -19.46 -20.73
CA ASP A 253 -1.39 -20.72 -20.49
C ASP A 253 -2.63 -20.49 -19.61
N PHE A 254 -3.80 -20.75 -20.16
CA PHE A 254 -5.06 -20.68 -19.43
C PHE A 254 -5.42 -22.09 -18.93
N GLY A 255 -5.48 -22.23 -17.62
CA GLY A 255 -5.91 -23.48 -16.99
C GLY A 255 -7.24 -23.99 -17.58
N LYS A 256 -7.35 -25.28 -17.79
CA LYS A 256 -8.55 -25.90 -18.35
C LYS A 256 -9.76 -25.66 -17.43
N ARG A 257 -10.79 -24.98 -17.94
CA ARG A 257 -12.10 -24.97 -17.28
C ARG A 257 -12.61 -26.41 -17.26
N LYS A 258 -12.76 -26.99 -16.07
CA LYS A 258 -13.54 -28.22 -15.89
C LYS A 258 -15.02 -27.88 -15.85
#